data_a61a3327bd520b3fcc512357b8f2a17c
#
_entry.id   a61a3327bd520b3fcc512357b8f2a17c
#
_cell.length_a   1.000
_cell.length_b   1.000
_cell.length_c   1.000
_cell.angle_alpha   90.00
_cell.angle_beta   90.00
_cell.angle_gamma   90.00
#
_symmetry.space_group_name_H-M   'P 1'
#
loop_
_entity.id
_entity.type
_entity.pdbx_description
1 polymer ?
#
loop_
_entity_poly.entity_id
_entity_poly.type
_entity_poly.pdbx_seq_one_letter_code
_entity_poly.pdbx_strand_id
1 'polypeptide(L)'
;STRKESSAASDVYKRQRHPLPSMVPRPVALPGPDSPDWEKIPQAVDEDGNTCFWDISGVMAHQLKAGRTRTGKTVSMIGDAVEGARRNWRVFVIDPKRIEYLGLREWPNIEMVATTVPDQVALIHWLWSLMEDRYRRIEEEGARETDFTRVLVLIDEYRQFYGNAKNWWSTIKVSGMPGECPVFGWIGSLLRMAAACRIHVDLGTQRPDAEFLGGEIRDNFSGRAATGPLSADGARMMFGSEHVGVGIPFGKRGRGTYLSGESAPKEVQFFYTPDPRKAHSPQDLELLDQLRPDTTTWTKKKFVWPTDEQIDETMASAGKKTSPEWERILGADLADDTETARSTPPPVVEEPDDPACDIDRFYNPPHPVAATELAAGVLINIDGEWVTIAESSVDGDQVIVDWESAGEDSGTLMLGTQEAMLARTPLDPLYE
;
A
#
# COMPACT_ATOMS: atom_id res chain seq x y z
N SER A 1 6.98 -50.59 -52.00
CA SER A 1 6.36 -50.43 -50.67
C SER A 1 6.82 -49.09 -50.12
N THR A 2 6.10 -48.03 -50.40
CA THR A 2 6.33 -46.66 -49.95
C THR A 2 5.74 -46.46 -48.56
N ARG A 3 6.59 -46.31 -47.56
CA ARG A 3 6.21 -45.87 -46.24
C ARG A 3 5.83 -44.41 -46.33
N LYS A 4 4.56 -44.06 -46.14
CA LYS A 4 4.12 -42.72 -45.85
C LYS A 4 4.55 -42.38 -44.42
N GLU A 5 5.50 -41.47 -44.28
CA GLU A 5 5.78 -40.81 -43.04
C GLU A 5 4.62 -39.85 -42.74
N SER A 6 3.84 -40.16 -41.73
CA SER A 6 2.86 -39.28 -41.16
C SER A 6 3.61 -38.20 -40.34
N SER A 7 3.84 -37.05 -40.92
CA SER A 7 4.23 -35.88 -40.17
C SER A 7 3.04 -35.42 -39.33
N ALA A 8 2.92 -35.95 -38.12
CA ALA A 8 2.13 -35.26 -37.10
C ALA A 8 2.89 -34.00 -36.76
N ALA A 9 2.61 -32.95 -37.51
CA ALA A 9 2.95 -31.61 -37.09
C ALA A 9 2.30 -31.39 -35.72
N SER A 10 3.07 -31.34 -34.68
CA SER A 10 2.62 -30.85 -33.39
C SER A 10 2.18 -29.40 -33.60
N ASP A 11 0.90 -29.20 -33.71
CA ASP A 11 0.28 -27.89 -33.53
C ASP A 11 0.56 -27.47 -32.10
N VAL A 12 1.74 -26.92 -31.90
CA VAL A 12 2.02 -26.08 -30.74
C VAL A 12 1.14 -24.86 -30.95
N TYR A 13 -0.06 -24.92 -30.37
CA TYR A 13 -0.89 -23.76 -30.20
C TYR A 13 -0.05 -22.72 -29.44
N LYS A 14 0.64 -21.84 -30.17
CA LYS A 14 1.18 -20.60 -29.63
C LYS A 14 -0.07 -19.82 -29.19
N ARG A 15 -0.46 -19.96 -27.92
CA ARG A 15 -1.41 -19.02 -27.31
C ARG A 15 -0.88 -17.62 -27.66
N GLN A 16 -1.64 -16.89 -28.47
CA GLN A 16 -1.37 -15.48 -28.70
C GLN A 16 -1.55 -14.79 -27.34
N ARG A 17 -0.43 -14.51 -26.66
CA ARG A 17 -0.46 -13.68 -25.46
C ARG A 17 -0.91 -12.31 -25.89
N HIS A 18 -2.08 -11.89 -25.42
CA HIS A 18 -2.51 -10.52 -25.63
C HIS A 18 -1.63 -9.61 -24.76
N PRO A 19 -1.16 -8.48 -25.31
CA PRO A 19 -0.40 -7.54 -24.50
C PRO A 19 -1.29 -7.04 -23.36
N LEU A 20 -0.83 -7.20 -22.12
CA LEU A 20 -1.55 -6.69 -20.96
C LEU A 20 -1.79 -5.19 -21.11
N PRO A 21 -2.99 -4.68 -20.77
CA PRO A 21 -3.31 -3.26 -20.84
C PRO A 21 -2.40 -2.43 -19.93
N SER A 22 -2.24 -1.16 -20.22
CA SER A 22 -1.40 -0.25 -19.42
C SER A 22 -2.05 0.14 -18.09
N MET A 23 -3.39 0.19 -18.05
CA MET A 23 -4.20 0.48 -16.88
C MET A 23 -5.53 -0.26 -16.99
N VAL A 24 -6.01 -0.81 -15.89
CA VAL A 24 -7.33 -1.44 -15.80
C VAL A 24 -8.02 -0.90 -14.54
N PRO A 25 -9.15 -0.19 -14.67
CA PRO A 25 -9.88 0.28 -13.53
C PRO A 25 -10.39 -0.91 -12.70
N ARG A 26 -10.53 -0.71 -11.38
CA ARG A 26 -11.11 -1.73 -10.51
C ARG A 26 -12.53 -2.06 -10.93
N PRO A 27 -12.93 -3.35 -10.93
CA PRO A 27 -14.29 -3.75 -11.24
C PRO A 27 -15.31 -3.11 -10.30
N VAL A 28 -16.35 -2.53 -10.87
CA VAL A 28 -17.43 -1.89 -10.11
C VAL A 28 -18.44 -2.92 -9.61
N ALA A 29 -18.69 -3.97 -10.40
CA ALA A 29 -19.64 -5.03 -10.03
C ALA A 29 -19.18 -5.73 -8.73
N LEU A 30 -20.06 -5.76 -7.73
CA LEU A 30 -19.86 -6.48 -6.49
C LEU A 30 -20.74 -7.74 -6.48
N PRO A 31 -20.17 -8.94 -6.20
CA PRO A 31 -20.98 -10.13 -6.03
C PRO A 31 -21.95 -9.98 -4.84
N GLY A 32 -23.07 -10.68 -4.86
CA GLY A 32 -23.99 -10.67 -3.72
C GLY A 32 -23.37 -11.38 -2.49
N PRO A 33 -23.83 -11.05 -1.26
CA PRO A 33 -23.30 -11.64 -0.02
C PRO A 33 -23.37 -13.18 0.03
N ASP A 34 -24.36 -13.76 -0.62
CA ASP A 34 -24.54 -15.22 -0.69
C ASP A 34 -23.76 -15.89 -1.83
N SER A 35 -23.05 -15.10 -2.63
CA SER A 35 -22.22 -15.62 -3.72
C SER A 35 -20.96 -16.26 -3.18
N PRO A 36 -20.48 -17.39 -3.76
CA PRO A 36 -19.17 -17.95 -3.45
C PRO A 36 -18.00 -17.01 -3.79
N ASP A 37 -18.27 -15.97 -4.58
CA ASP A 37 -17.29 -14.96 -4.95
C ASP A 37 -17.27 -13.76 -3.99
N TRP A 38 -18.15 -13.74 -2.99
CA TRP A 38 -18.18 -12.67 -1.97
C TRP A 38 -16.87 -12.50 -1.22
N GLU A 39 -16.16 -13.60 -1.00
CA GLU A 39 -14.92 -13.64 -0.26
C GLU A 39 -13.66 -13.55 -1.15
N LYS A 40 -13.85 -13.24 -2.45
CA LYS A 40 -12.78 -13.08 -3.44
C LYS A 40 -12.58 -11.61 -3.78
N ILE A 41 -11.45 -11.06 -3.38
CA ILE A 41 -11.06 -9.69 -3.71
C ILE A 41 -10.37 -9.68 -5.06
N PRO A 42 -10.88 -8.94 -6.08
CA PRO A 42 -10.25 -8.85 -7.38
C PRO A 42 -8.92 -8.09 -7.27
N GLN A 43 -7.83 -8.67 -7.78
CA GLN A 43 -6.50 -8.11 -7.68
C GLN A 43 -6.00 -7.53 -9.00
N ALA A 44 -6.14 -8.28 -10.08
CA ALA A 44 -5.47 -7.99 -11.34
C ALA A 44 -6.12 -8.74 -12.51
N VAL A 45 -5.71 -8.41 -13.72
CA VAL A 45 -5.96 -9.24 -14.92
C VAL A 45 -4.67 -9.89 -15.40
N ASP A 46 -4.75 -11.16 -15.82
CA ASP A 46 -3.62 -11.90 -16.40
C ASP A 46 -3.55 -11.73 -17.94
N GLU A 47 -2.52 -12.32 -18.56
CA GLU A 47 -2.28 -12.28 -20.02
C GLU A 47 -3.40 -12.91 -20.85
N ASP A 48 -4.23 -13.76 -20.24
CA ASP A 48 -5.40 -14.38 -20.90
C ASP A 48 -6.67 -13.53 -20.71
N GLY A 49 -6.61 -12.40 -20.00
CA GLY A 49 -7.73 -11.51 -19.67
C GLY A 49 -8.57 -11.99 -18.47
N ASN A 50 -8.11 -13.02 -17.74
CA ASN A 50 -8.84 -13.51 -16.58
C ASN A 50 -8.52 -12.65 -15.35
N THR A 51 -9.54 -12.46 -14.51
CA THR A 51 -9.35 -11.83 -13.20
C THR A 51 -8.65 -12.76 -12.23
N CYS A 52 -7.56 -12.28 -11.65
CA CYS A 52 -6.89 -12.91 -10.52
C CYS A 52 -7.52 -12.41 -9.23
N PHE A 53 -7.80 -13.32 -8.31
CA PHE A 53 -8.46 -13.00 -7.04
C PHE A 53 -7.58 -13.35 -5.84
N TRP A 54 -7.68 -12.56 -4.79
CA TRP A 54 -7.31 -12.96 -3.44
C TRP A 54 -8.54 -13.61 -2.79
N ASP A 55 -8.53 -14.94 -2.69
CA ASP A 55 -9.60 -15.72 -2.08
C ASP A 55 -9.30 -15.93 -0.60
N ILE A 56 -9.90 -15.09 0.24
CA ILE A 56 -9.67 -15.12 1.69
C ILE A 56 -10.45 -16.22 2.42
N SER A 57 -11.38 -16.91 1.74
CA SER A 57 -12.11 -18.03 2.31
C SER A 57 -11.33 -19.35 2.27
N GLY A 58 -10.32 -19.40 1.40
CA GLY A 58 -9.51 -20.58 1.14
C GLY A 58 -8.11 -20.51 1.75
N VAL A 59 -7.16 -21.07 1.03
CA VAL A 59 -5.75 -21.16 1.46
C VAL A 59 -5.03 -19.82 1.52
N MET A 60 -5.61 -18.74 0.93
CA MET A 60 -4.98 -17.42 0.87
C MET A 60 -5.45 -16.50 1.99
N ALA A 61 -5.41 -16.98 3.21
CA ALA A 61 -5.89 -16.25 4.39
C ALA A 61 -5.26 -14.84 4.55
N HIS A 62 -3.98 -14.70 4.23
CA HIS A 62 -3.23 -13.47 4.29
C HIS A 62 -2.49 -13.22 2.97
N GLN A 63 -2.22 -11.96 2.66
CA GLN A 63 -1.53 -11.56 1.44
C GLN A 63 -0.27 -10.75 1.75
N LEU A 64 0.80 -11.02 1.01
CA LEU A 64 2.04 -10.25 1.01
C LEU A 64 2.20 -9.50 -0.32
N LYS A 65 2.35 -8.20 -0.26
CA LYS A 65 2.61 -7.33 -1.42
C LYS A 65 4.00 -6.73 -1.34
N ALA A 66 4.81 -7.00 -2.36
CA ALA A 66 6.11 -6.38 -2.54
C ALA A 66 6.08 -5.38 -3.71
N GLY A 67 6.85 -4.31 -3.60
CA GLY A 67 6.98 -3.36 -4.70
C GLY A 67 7.77 -2.13 -4.32
N ARG A 68 8.62 -1.67 -5.25
CA ARG A 68 9.38 -0.44 -5.07
C ARG A 68 8.44 0.78 -5.06
N THR A 69 8.95 1.90 -4.64
CA THR A 69 8.22 3.19 -4.73
C THR A 69 7.73 3.44 -6.15
N ARG A 70 6.52 3.98 -6.29
CA ARG A 70 5.88 4.35 -7.57
C ARG A 70 5.53 3.17 -8.52
N THR A 71 5.64 1.91 -8.11
CA THR A 71 5.23 0.76 -8.93
C THR A 71 3.74 0.42 -8.88
N GLY A 72 2.98 1.02 -7.93
CA GLY A 72 1.55 0.81 -7.77
C GLY A 72 1.15 -0.05 -6.58
N LYS A 73 2.07 -0.42 -5.65
CA LYS A 73 1.78 -1.20 -4.45
C LYS A 73 0.67 -0.57 -3.60
N THR A 74 0.83 0.69 -3.19
CA THR A 74 -0.15 1.42 -2.38
C THR A 74 -1.50 1.54 -3.09
N VAL A 75 -1.52 1.81 -4.39
CA VAL A 75 -2.75 1.86 -5.21
C VAL A 75 -3.50 0.52 -5.17
N SER A 76 -2.78 -0.60 -5.28
CA SER A 76 -3.37 -1.94 -5.17
C SER A 76 -3.92 -2.20 -3.76
N MET A 77 -3.20 -1.79 -2.71
CA MET A 77 -3.65 -1.93 -1.31
C MET A 77 -4.85 -1.03 -0.98
N ILE A 78 -4.89 0.22 -1.48
CA ILE A 78 -6.09 1.08 -1.39
C ILE A 78 -7.29 0.34 -1.99
N GLY A 79 -7.10 -0.32 -3.12
CA GLY A 79 -8.13 -1.13 -3.73
C GLY A 79 -8.64 -2.25 -2.83
N ASP A 80 -7.79 -2.92 -2.08
CA ASP A 80 -8.21 -4.00 -1.17
C ASP A 80 -8.98 -3.44 0.03
N ALA A 81 -8.55 -2.28 0.57
CA ALA A 81 -9.30 -1.59 1.60
C ALA A 81 -10.71 -1.20 1.13
N VAL A 82 -10.82 -0.64 -0.08
CA VAL A 82 -12.10 -0.28 -0.71
C VAL A 82 -12.98 -1.52 -0.90
N GLU A 83 -12.42 -2.63 -1.37
CA GLU A 83 -13.16 -3.88 -1.56
C GLU A 83 -13.67 -4.49 -0.24
N GLY A 84 -12.86 -4.44 0.83
CA GLY A 84 -13.30 -4.83 2.17
C GLY A 84 -14.44 -3.94 2.67
N ALA A 85 -14.30 -2.62 2.51
CA ALA A 85 -15.31 -1.63 2.90
C ALA A 85 -16.65 -1.82 2.17
N ARG A 86 -16.63 -2.12 0.85
CA ARG A 86 -17.82 -2.40 0.04
C ARG A 86 -18.55 -3.68 0.46
N ARG A 87 -17.81 -4.64 1.05
CA ARG A 87 -18.34 -5.90 1.58
C ARG A 87 -18.82 -5.81 3.02
N ASN A 88 -18.88 -4.60 3.58
CA ASN A 88 -19.22 -4.41 4.98
C ASN A 88 -18.29 -5.13 5.97
N TRP A 89 -17.04 -5.36 5.58
CA TRP A 89 -16.03 -5.85 6.51
C TRP A 89 -15.51 -4.70 7.37
N ARG A 90 -14.99 -5.04 8.53
CA ARG A 90 -14.27 -4.09 9.36
C ARG A 90 -12.88 -3.87 8.78
N VAL A 91 -12.55 -2.64 8.42
CA VAL A 91 -11.28 -2.33 7.74
C VAL A 91 -10.46 -1.37 8.56
N PHE A 92 -9.20 -1.75 8.78
CA PHE A 92 -8.20 -0.97 9.49
C PHE A 92 -6.95 -0.83 8.65
N VAL A 93 -6.28 0.32 8.76
CA VAL A 93 -5.06 0.62 8.01
C VAL A 93 -3.98 1.10 8.96
N ILE A 94 -2.78 0.51 8.85
CA ILE A 94 -1.56 0.97 9.50
C ILE A 94 -0.70 1.64 8.43
N ASP A 95 -0.52 2.97 8.57
CA ASP A 95 0.25 3.82 7.65
C ASP A 95 1.47 4.42 8.36
N PRO A 96 2.63 3.75 8.36
CA PRO A 96 3.85 4.25 9.00
C PRO A 96 4.44 5.48 8.32
N LYS A 97 4.09 5.75 7.05
CA LYS A 97 4.49 6.95 6.32
C LYS A 97 3.59 8.16 6.58
N ARG A 98 2.43 7.96 7.19
CA ARG A 98 1.47 8.97 7.64
C ARG A 98 0.70 9.73 6.55
N ILE A 99 0.98 9.50 5.28
CA ILE A 99 0.42 10.29 4.16
C ILE A 99 -0.23 9.45 3.07
N GLU A 100 0.05 8.14 3.01
CA GLU A 100 -0.33 7.31 1.87
C GLU A 100 -1.82 6.90 1.89
N TYR A 101 -2.44 6.85 3.08
CA TYR A 101 -3.82 6.38 3.24
C TYR A 101 -4.76 7.44 3.85
N LEU A 102 -4.34 8.70 3.88
CA LEU A 102 -5.18 9.78 4.42
C LEU A 102 -6.51 9.94 3.68
N GLY A 103 -6.53 9.64 2.37
CA GLY A 103 -7.77 9.65 1.57
C GLY A 103 -8.81 8.62 2.02
N LEU A 104 -8.40 7.59 2.77
CA LEU A 104 -9.30 6.57 3.30
C LEU A 104 -9.89 6.91 4.68
N ARG A 105 -9.42 7.97 5.36
CA ARG A 105 -9.93 8.33 6.68
C ARG A 105 -11.45 8.54 6.69
N GLU A 106 -11.95 9.23 5.68
CA GLU A 106 -13.37 9.53 5.53
C GLU A 106 -14.12 8.52 4.65
N TRP A 107 -13.41 7.48 4.15
CA TRP A 107 -14.06 6.47 3.33
C TRP A 107 -14.99 5.59 4.17
N PRO A 108 -16.27 5.36 3.75
CA PRO A 108 -17.21 4.55 4.51
C PRO A 108 -16.63 3.16 4.84
N ASN A 109 -16.95 2.64 6.03
CA ASN A 109 -16.52 1.33 6.52
C ASN A 109 -15.01 1.12 6.70
N ILE A 110 -14.18 2.15 6.52
CA ILE A 110 -12.80 2.19 7.01
C ILE A 110 -12.86 2.74 8.43
N GLU A 111 -12.63 1.90 9.43
CA GLU A 111 -12.82 2.29 10.83
C GLU A 111 -11.69 3.18 11.36
N MET A 112 -10.44 2.87 10.97
CA MET A 112 -9.29 3.63 11.45
C MET A 112 -8.12 3.58 10.45
N VAL A 113 -7.42 4.71 10.32
CA VAL A 113 -6.11 4.82 9.67
C VAL A 113 -5.11 5.25 10.75
N ALA A 114 -4.36 4.29 11.30
CA ALA A 114 -3.38 4.51 12.36
C ALA A 114 -2.07 5.04 11.78
N THR A 115 -1.70 6.26 12.14
CA THR A 115 -0.51 6.95 11.61
C THR A 115 0.59 7.18 12.65
N THR A 116 0.28 7.15 13.95
CA THR A 116 1.27 7.27 15.02
C THR A 116 1.73 5.90 15.50
N VAL A 117 2.96 5.79 16.01
CA VAL A 117 3.48 4.51 16.50
C VAL A 117 2.65 3.96 17.66
N PRO A 118 2.23 4.75 18.67
CA PRO A 118 1.33 4.26 19.71
C PRO A 118 0.01 3.70 19.15
N ASP A 119 -0.67 4.42 18.23
CA ASP A 119 -1.91 3.93 17.61
C ASP A 119 -1.69 2.63 16.82
N GLN A 120 -0.59 2.52 16.09
CA GLN A 120 -0.25 1.32 15.31
C GLN A 120 -0.01 0.11 16.21
N VAL A 121 0.72 0.29 17.31
CA VAL A 121 0.99 -0.78 18.28
C VAL A 121 -0.28 -1.16 19.03
N ALA A 122 -1.08 -0.17 19.47
CA ALA A 122 -2.36 -0.41 20.13
C ALA A 122 -3.35 -1.13 19.21
N LEU A 123 -3.39 -0.78 17.91
CA LEU A 123 -4.26 -1.46 16.95
C LEU A 123 -3.87 -2.93 16.76
N ILE A 124 -2.59 -3.25 16.67
CA ILE A 124 -2.14 -4.66 16.61
C ILE A 124 -2.47 -5.40 17.91
N HIS A 125 -2.30 -4.77 19.09
CA HIS A 125 -2.71 -5.35 20.37
C HIS A 125 -4.21 -5.62 20.41
N TRP A 126 -5.01 -4.66 19.98
CA TRP A 126 -6.47 -4.79 19.92
C TRP A 126 -6.91 -5.92 18.97
N LEU A 127 -6.29 -6.02 17.77
CA LEU A 127 -6.57 -7.11 16.81
C LEU A 127 -6.19 -8.49 17.38
N TRP A 128 -5.07 -8.56 18.06
CA TRP A 128 -4.66 -9.79 18.75
C TRP A 128 -5.64 -10.15 19.86
N SER A 129 -6.06 -9.20 20.69
CA SER A 129 -7.05 -9.40 21.76
C SER A 129 -8.42 -9.80 21.19
N LEU A 130 -8.83 -9.22 20.06
CA LEU A 130 -10.05 -9.62 19.34
C LEU A 130 -9.96 -11.06 18.84
N MET A 131 -8.82 -11.49 18.34
CA MET A 131 -8.56 -12.88 17.94
C MET A 131 -8.73 -13.83 19.15
N GLU A 132 -8.09 -13.53 20.27
CA GLU A 132 -8.17 -14.33 21.50
C GLU A 132 -9.61 -14.41 22.04
N ASP A 133 -10.35 -13.29 22.04
CA ASP A 133 -11.77 -13.27 22.42
C ASP A 133 -12.63 -14.15 21.49
N ARG A 134 -12.40 -14.10 20.17
CA ARG A 134 -13.13 -14.94 19.23
C ARG A 134 -12.83 -16.43 19.43
N TYR A 135 -11.57 -16.80 19.72
CA TYR A 135 -11.22 -18.17 20.09
C TYR A 135 -11.91 -18.62 21.37
N ARG A 136 -11.87 -17.80 22.42
CA ARG A 136 -12.57 -18.09 23.69
C ARG A 136 -14.07 -18.31 23.44
N ARG A 137 -14.70 -17.49 22.63
CA ARG A 137 -16.14 -17.63 22.29
C ARG A 137 -16.44 -18.91 21.50
N ILE A 138 -15.54 -19.34 20.63
CA ILE A 138 -15.66 -20.63 19.94
C ILE A 138 -15.54 -21.78 20.94
N GLU A 139 -14.54 -21.75 21.81
CA GLU A 139 -14.22 -22.82 22.76
C GLU A 139 -15.24 -22.93 23.90
N GLU A 140 -15.64 -21.81 24.48
CA GLU A 140 -16.44 -21.77 25.69
C GLU A 140 -17.94 -21.53 25.43
N GLU A 141 -18.29 -20.76 24.40
CA GLU A 141 -19.66 -20.32 24.12
C GLU A 141 -20.27 -21.06 22.93
N GLY A 142 -19.49 -21.86 22.18
CA GLY A 142 -19.94 -22.62 21.02
C GLY A 142 -20.24 -21.73 19.81
N ALA A 143 -19.64 -20.55 19.72
CA ALA A 143 -19.75 -19.69 18.55
C ALA A 143 -19.12 -20.37 17.34
N ARG A 144 -19.67 -20.10 16.15
CA ARG A 144 -19.09 -20.57 14.88
C ARG A 144 -18.24 -19.44 14.28
N GLU A 145 -17.25 -19.79 13.49
CA GLU A 145 -16.43 -18.83 12.76
C GLU A 145 -17.29 -17.87 11.91
N THR A 146 -18.39 -18.38 11.34
CA THR A 146 -19.33 -17.60 10.51
C THR A 146 -20.11 -16.55 11.28
N ASP A 147 -20.17 -16.64 12.61
CA ASP A 147 -20.87 -15.67 13.45
C ASP A 147 -20.06 -14.37 13.63
N PHE A 148 -18.80 -14.36 13.19
CA PHE A 148 -17.93 -13.21 13.27
C PHE A 148 -17.87 -12.42 11.95
N THR A 149 -17.99 -11.11 12.05
CA THR A 149 -17.72 -10.22 10.90
C THR A 149 -16.24 -10.29 10.51
N ARG A 150 -15.96 -10.31 9.21
CA ARG A 150 -14.57 -10.25 8.73
C ARG A 150 -13.90 -8.94 9.09
N VAL A 151 -12.63 -9.07 9.41
CA VAL A 151 -11.73 -7.95 9.66
C VAL A 151 -10.61 -8.01 8.62
N LEU A 152 -10.39 -6.91 7.93
CA LEU A 152 -9.26 -6.73 7.03
C LEU A 152 -8.34 -5.65 7.61
N VAL A 153 -7.09 -6.00 7.85
CA VAL A 153 -6.07 -5.04 8.28
C VAL A 153 -4.98 -4.94 7.24
N LEU A 154 -4.74 -3.72 6.79
CA LEU A 154 -3.64 -3.38 5.90
C LEU A 154 -2.47 -2.85 6.72
N ILE A 155 -1.28 -3.40 6.50
CA ILE A 155 -0.03 -2.89 7.09
C ILE A 155 0.89 -2.56 5.94
N ASP A 156 0.91 -1.31 5.50
CA ASP A 156 1.83 -0.91 4.44
C ASP A 156 3.21 -0.55 5.00
N GLU A 157 4.22 -0.60 4.16
CA GLU A 157 5.62 -0.31 4.51
C GLU A 157 6.08 -0.99 5.82
N TYR A 158 5.87 -2.31 5.89
CA TYR A 158 6.15 -3.09 7.11
C TYR A 158 7.57 -2.87 7.65
N ARG A 159 8.56 -2.69 6.78
CA ARG A 159 9.92 -2.36 7.20
C ARG A 159 9.98 -1.05 8.00
N GLN A 160 9.23 -0.03 7.55
CA GLN A 160 9.16 1.25 8.26
C GLN A 160 8.44 1.10 9.59
N PHE A 161 7.32 0.37 9.60
CA PHE A 161 6.61 0.03 10.86
C PHE A 161 7.54 -0.68 11.84
N TYR A 162 8.26 -1.72 11.38
CA TYR A 162 9.19 -2.47 12.21
C TYR A 162 10.27 -1.58 12.84
N GLY A 163 10.93 -0.77 12.02
CA GLY A 163 11.96 0.17 12.49
C GLY A 163 11.41 1.19 13.49
N ASN A 164 10.24 1.79 13.20
CA ASN A 164 9.60 2.76 14.08
C ASN A 164 9.21 2.13 15.43
N ALA A 165 8.58 0.95 15.41
CA ALA A 165 8.17 0.24 16.63
C ALA A 165 9.38 -0.19 17.49
N LYS A 166 10.45 -0.69 16.84
CA LYS A 166 11.71 -1.06 17.52
C LYS A 166 12.36 0.16 18.20
N ASN A 167 12.45 1.28 17.50
CA ASN A 167 13.02 2.51 18.04
C ASN A 167 12.15 3.03 19.20
N TRP A 168 10.84 3.15 19.00
CA TRP A 168 9.91 3.58 20.03
C TRP A 168 10.01 2.68 21.27
N TRP A 169 10.02 1.35 21.09
CA TRP A 169 10.19 0.41 22.19
C TRP A 169 11.46 0.67 22.99
N SER A 170 12.57 0.99 22.32
CA SER A 170 13.84 1.27 23.01
C SER A 170 13.77 2.50 23.90
N THR A 171 12.87 3.44 23.63
CA THR A 171 12.70 4.68 24.44
C THR A 171 11.79 4.48 25.64
N ILE A 172 10.83 3.55 25.58
CA ILE A 172 9.82 3.36 26.63
C ILE A 172 10.12 2.19 27.56
N LYS A 173 10.86 1.15 27.09
CA LYS A 173 11.13 -0.04 27.91
C LYS A 173 12.02 0.28 29.10
N VAL A 174 11.71 -0.34 30.23
CA VAL A 174 12.51 -0.27 31.44
C VAL A 174 13.18 -1.62 31.73
N SER A 175 14.14 -1.63 32.67
CA SER A 175 14.84 -2.86 33.06
C SER A 175 13.88 -3.93 33.56
N GLY A 176 13.93 -5.13 32.98
CA GLY A 176 13.04 -6.26 33.28
C GLY A 176 11.92 -6.47 32.27
N MET A 177 11.69 -5.56 31.34
CA MET A 177 10.81 -5.75 30.17
C MET A 177 11.51 -6.56 29.07
N PRO A 178 10.73 -7.15 28.11
CA PRO A 178 11.29 -7.89 26.97
C PRO A 178 12.31 -7.05 26.16
N GLY A 179 13.31 -7.72 25.64
CA GLY A 179 14.32 -7.07 24.79
C GLY A 179 13.74 -6.53 23.49
N GLU A 180 12.79 -7.24 22.91
CA GLU A 180 12.06 -6.91 21.69
C GLU A 180 10.64 -6.45 22.00
N CYS A 181 10.10 -5.58 21.16
CA CYS A 181 8.73 -5.10 21.28
C CYS A 181 7.73 -6.25 21.11
N PRO A 182 6.82 -6.49 22.07
CA PRO A 182 5.83 -7.57 21.98
C PRO A 182 4.92 -7.51 20.74
N VAL A 183 4.78 -6.37 20.09
CA VAL A 183 3.98 -6.18 18.88
C VAL A 183 4.36 -7.15 17.76
N PHE A 184 5.64 -7.52 17.63
CA PHE A 184 6.08 -8.46 16.60
C PHE A 184 5.60 -9.88 16.89
N GLY A 185 5.55 -10.28 18.16
CA GLY A 185 4.96 -11.54 18.58
C GLY A 185 3.46 -11.60 18.28
N TRP A 186 2.73 -10.51 18.51
CA TRP A 186 1.30 -10.41 18.19
C TRP A 186 1.03 -10.50 16.69
N ILE A 187 1.82 -9.81 15.86
CA ILE A 187 1.73 -9.94 14.38
C ILE A 187 1.98 -11.39 13.97
N GLY A 188 3.03 -12.02 14.52
CA GLY A 188 3.30 -13.43 14.24
C GLY A 188 2.14 -14.36 14.62
N SER A 189 1.46 -14.10 15.74
CA SER A 189 0.27 -14.85 16.16
C SER A 189 -0.92 -14.60 15.24
N LEU A 190 -1.18 -13.34 14.86
CA LEU A 190 -2.23 -13.00 13.90
C LEU A 190 -2.03 -13.73 12.57
N LEU A 191 -0.81 -13.75 12.03
CA LEU A 191 -0.52 -14.42 10.76
C LEU A 191 -0.64 -15.94 10.80
N ARG A 192 -0.44 -16.55 11.98
CA ARG A 192 -0.60 -18.00 12.13
C ARG A 192 -2.03 -18.43 12.42
N MET A 193 -2.80 -17.63 13.14
CA MET A 193 -4.04 -18.10 13.77
C MET A 193 -5.28 -17.30 13.36
N ALA A 194 -5.15 -16.02 13.06
CA ALA A 194 -6.30 -15.12 12.97
C ALA A 194 -7.28 -15.43 11.81
N ALA A 195 -6.84 -16.15 10.79
CA ALA A 195 -7.69 -16.53 9.66
C ALA A 195 -8.90 -17.37 10.10
N ALA A 196 -8.73 -18.33 11.00
CA ALA A 196 -9.82 -19.12 11.56
C ALA A 196 -10.86 -18.26 12.31
N CYS A 197 -10.44 -17.10 12.80
CA CYS A 197 -11.31 -16.11 13.44
C CYS A 197 -11.76 -15.00 12.47
N ARG A 198 -11.60 -15.18 11.16
CA ARG A 198 -11.99 -14.22 10.12
C ARG A 198 -11.29 -12.85 10.23
N ILE A 199 -10.02 -12.85 10.62
CA ILE A 199 -9.15 -11.66 10.61
C ILE A 199 -8.04 -11.89 9.58
N HIS A 200 -7.94 -11.01 8.60
CA HIS A 200 -7.07 -11.13 7.44
C HIS A 200 -6.09 -9.97 7.38
N VAL A 201 -4.84 -10.27 7.01
CA VAL A 201 -3.76 -9.28 6.91
C VAL A 201 -3.32 -9.14 5.46
N ASP A 202 -3.32 -7.90 4.97
CA ASP A 202 -2.65 -7.50 3.73
C ASP A 202 -1.39 -6.71 4.11
N LEU A 203 -0.23 -7.31 3.91
CA LEU A 203 1.04 -6.75 4.34
C LEU A 203 1.84 -6.24 3.15
N GLY A 204 2.14 -4.96 3.14
CA GLY A 204 2.93 -4.29 2.12
C GLY A 204 4.36 -4.03 2.55
N THR A 205 5.33 -4.28 1.66
CA THR A 205 6.74 -3.94 1.88
C THR A 205 7.40 -3.58 0.56
N GLN A 206 8.49 -2.80 0.61
CA GLN A 206 9.29 -2.56 -0.58
C GLN A 206 10.13 -3.80 -0.94
N ARG A 207 10.62 -4.52 0.07
CA ARG A 207 11.41 -5.73 -0.08
C ARG A 207 11.10 -6.70 1.07
N PRO A 208 10.83 -7.98 0.78
CA PRO A 208 10.48 -8.98 1.79
C PRO A 208 11.73 -9.58 2.46
N ASP A 209 12.60 -8.73 3.03
CA ASP A 209 13.85 -9.16 3.64
C ASP A 209 13.60 -10.05 4.88
N ALA A 210 14.46 -11.07 5.04
CA ALA A 210 14.34 -12.04 6.14
C ALA A 210 14.62 -11.44 7.52
N GLU A 211 15.24 -10.26 7.60
CA GLU A 211 15.55 -9.57 8.86
C GLU A 211 14.28 -9.24 9.67
N PHE A 212 13.19 -8.85 8.99
CA PHE A 212 11.94 -8.46 9.64
C PHE A 212 10.74 -9.32 9.23
N LEU A 213 10.85 -10.09 8.14
CA LEU A 213 9.89 -11.13 7.74
C LEU A 213 10.62 -12.48 7.72
N GLY A 214 10.81 -13.10 8.88
CA GLY A 214 11.41 -14.44 8.99
C GLY A 214 10.72 -15.46 8.07
N GLY A 215 11.41 -16.53 7.70
CA GLY A 215 10.88 -17.54 6.77
C GLY A 215 9.51 -18.07 7.18
N GLU A 216 9.33 -18.43 8.44
CA GLU A 216 8.06 -18.92 9.00
C GLU A 216 6.92 -17.88 8.84
N ILE A 217 7.20 -16.60 9.06
CA ILE A 217 6.20 -15.53 8.88
C ILE A 217 5.80 -15.41 7.41
N ARG A 218 6.77 -15.48 6.48
CA ARG A 218 6.49 -15.40 5.03
C ARG A 218 5.67 -16.59 4.52
N ASP A 219 5.84 -17.77 5.11
CA ASP A 219 5.14 -18.97 4.70
C ASP A 219 3.64 -18.93 5.02
N ASN A 220 3.22 -18.05 5.94
CA ASN A 220 1.81 -17.78 6.21
C ASN A 220 1.10 -16.91 5.15
N PHE A 221 1.86 -16.35 4.20
CA PHE A 221 1.30 -15.60 3.08
C PHE A 221 1.22 -16.47 1.84
N SER A 222 0.09 -17.10 1.60
CA SER A 222 -0.16 -17.88 0.39
C SER A 222 -0.57 -17.01 -0.80
N GLY A 223 -1.21 -15.86 -0.55
CA GLY A 223 -1.41 -14.81 -1.55
C GLY A 223 -0.16 -13.94 -1.67
N ARG A 224 0.46 -13.88 -2.85
CA ARG A 224 1.68 -13.08 -3.04
C ARG A 224 1.59 -12.21 -4.29
N ALA A 225 1.83 -10.93 -4.12
CA ALA A 225 1.78 -9.93 -5.17
C ALA A 225 3.09 -9.15 -5.24
N ALA A 226 3.59 -8.89 -6.43
CA ALA A 226 4.71 -7.99 -6.64
C ALA A 226 4.36 -6.98 -7.71
N THR A 227 4.44 -5.68 -7.39
CA THR A 227 4.25 -4.59 -8.35
C THR A 227 5.62 -4.11 -8.87
N GLY A 228 5.75 -3.99 -10.19
CA GLY A 228 7.00 -3.68 -10.85
C GLY A 228 8.02 -4.82 -10.80
N PRO A 229 9.24 -4.57 -11.29
CA PRO A 229 10.29 -5.58 -11.35
C PRO A 229 10.87 -5.88 -9.98
N LEU A 230 11.16 -7.16 -9.74
CA LEU A 230 11.89 -7.64 -8.58
C LEU A 230 13.39 -7.79 -8.87
N SER A 231 14.23 -7.70 -7.84
CA SER A 231 15.58 -8.26 -7.89
C SER A 231 15.52 -9.78 -7.83
N ALA A 232 16.57 -10.49 -8.25
CA ALA A 232 16.65 -11.94 -8.17
C ALA A 232 16.40 -12.46 -6.74
N ASP A 233 16.96 -11.80 -5.72
CA ASP A 233 16.70 -12.15 -4.31
C ASP A 233 15.25 -11.89 -3.91
N GLY A 234 14.69 -10.74 -4.30
CA GLY A 234 13.27 -10.42 -4.06
C GLY A 234 12.33 -11.45 -4.71
N ALA A 235 12.64 -11.86 -5.93
CA ALA A 235 11.91 -12.89 -6.66
C ALA A 235 11.97 -14.25 -5.95
N ARG A 236 13.16 -14.64 -5.48
CA ARG A 236 13.35 -15.87 -4.68
C ARG A 236 12.56 -15.81 -3.36
N MET A 237 12.56 -14.66 -2.69
CA MET A 237 11.80 -14.47 -1.43
C MET A 237 10.30 -14.47 -1.66
N MET A 238 9.80 -13.87 -2.75
CA MET A 238 8.38 -13.79 -3.05
C MET A 238 7.82 -15.07 -3.66
N PHE A 239 8.54 -15.69 -4.59
CA PHE A 239 7.99 -16.74 -5.44
C PHE A 239 8.83 -18.03 -5.46
N GLY A 240 9.87 -18.11 -4.64
CA GLY A 240 10.76 -19.29 -4.59
C GLY A 240 11.67 -19.44 -5.81
N SER A 241 11.67 -18.50 -6.75
CA SER A 241 12.44 -18.53 -8.00
C SER A 241 13.06 -17.17 -8.28
N GLU A 242 14.34 -17.15 -8.63
CA GLU A 242 15.09 -15.92 -8.95
C GLU A 242 14.73 -15.29 -10.30
N HIS A 243 13.89 -15.96 -11.09
CA HIS A 243 13.52 -15.52 -12.44
C HIS A 243 12.11 -14.93 -12.53
N VAL A 244 11.25 -15.21 -11.55
CA VAL A 244 9.86 -14.77 -11.55
C VAL A 244 9.74 -13.29 -11.20
N GLY A 245 9.11 -12.50 -12.08
CA GLY A 245 8.86 -11.07 -11.85
C GLY A 245 10.08 -10.17 -12.07
N VAL A 246 11.24 -10.71 -12.46
CA VAL A 246 12.45 -9.92 -12.73
C VAL A 246 12.35 -9.16 -14.07
N GLY A 247 11.67 -9.75 -15.06
CA GLY A 247 11.52 -9.18 -16.41
C GLY A 247 10.40 -8.14 -16.55
N ILE A 248 9.73 -7.76 -15.47
CA ILE A 248 8.68 -6.74 -15.53
C ILE A 248 9.31 -5.40 -15.90
N PRO A 249 8.80 -4.68 -16.94
CA PRO A 249 9.37 -3.42 -17.36
C PRO A 249 9.24 -2.32 -16.30
N PHE A 250 10.30 -1.55 -16.10
CA PHE A 250 10.25 -0.31 -15.34
C PHE A 250 9.28 0.71 -15.99
N GLY A 251 8.65 1.56 -15.19
CA GLY A 251 7.78 2.63 -15.68
C GLY A 251 6.36 2.19 -16.00
N LYS A 252 6.05 0.90 -16.07
CA LYS A 252 4.67 0.42 -16.23
C LYS A 252 3.99 0.27 -14.87
N ARG A 253 3.31 1.33 -14.43
CA ARG A 253 2.61 1.36 -13.13
C ARG A 253 1.52 0.27 -13.07
N GLY A 254 1.47 -0.44 -11.97
CA GLY A 254 0.50 -1.53 -11.76
C GLY A 254 0.81 -2.81 -12.54
N ARG A 255 1.89 -2.86 -13.36
CA ARG A 255 2.37 -4.11 -13.95
C ARG A 255 3.12 -4.89 -12.88
N GLY A 256 2.95 -6.21 -12.84
CA GLY A 256 3.64 -7.00 -11.84
C GLY A 256 3.40 -8.50 -11.96
N THR A 257 3.61 -9.20 -10.86
CA THR A 257 3.45 -10.67 -10.77
C THR A 257 2.49 -11.00 -9.63
N TYR A 258 1.58 -11.91 -9.86
CA TYR A 258 0.63 -12.39 -8.86
C TYR A 258 0.65 -13.91 -8.75
N LEU A 259 0.67 -14.39 -7.50
CA LEU A 259 0.53 -15.80 -7.14
C LEU A 259 -0.77 -15.97 -6.37
N SER A 260 -1.69 -16.72 -6.94
CA SER A 260 -2.98 -17.06 -6.35
C SER A 260 -2.92 -18.49 -5.79
N GLY A 261 -2.69 -18.61 -4.48
CA GLY A 261 -2.66 -19.90 -3.79
C GLY A 261 -1.60 -20.85 -4.36
N GLU A 262 -2.03 -22.03 -4.78
CA GLU A 262 -1.17 -23.10 -5.33
C GLU A 262 -0.88 -22.95 -6.83
N SER A 263 -1.39 -21.90 -7.49
CA SER A 263 -1.16 -21.68 -8.91
C SER A 263 0.28 -21.24 -9.20
N ALA A 264 0.70 -21.33 -10.46
CA ALA A 264 1.97 -20.72 -10.86
C ALA A 264 1.86 -19.19 -10.86
N PRO A 265 2.94 -18.47 -10.49
CA PRO A 265 2.96 -17.01 -10.60
C PRO A 265 2.72 -16.56 -12.05
N LYS A 266 1.90 -15.54 -12.22
CA LYS A 266 1.55 -14.98 -13.53
C LYS A 266 1.95 -13.52 -13.62
N GLU A 267 2.35 -13.06 -14.82
CA GLU A 267 2.42 -11.63 -15.11
C GLU A 267 1.01 -11.06 -15.20
N VAL A 268 0.79 -9.91 -14.55
CA VAL A 268 -0.53 -9.31 -14.43
C VAL A 268 -0.47 -7.79 -14.52
N GLN A 269 -1.63 -7.18 -14.82
CA GLN A 269 -1.88 -5.77 -14.59
C GLN A 269 -2.82 -5.62 -13.40
N PHE A 270 -2.32 -5.06 -12.29
CA PHE A 270 -3.14 -4.80 -11.10
C PHE A 270 -4.22 -3.77 -11.39
N PHE A 271 -5.38 -3.96 -10.76
CA PHE A 271 -6.47 -3.01 -10.86
C PHE A 271 -6.11 -1.66 -10.26
N TYR A 272 -6.45 -0.62 -10.97
CA TYR A 272 -6.30 0.75 -10.52
C TYR A 272 -7.48 1.19 -9.65
N THR A 273 -7.19 1.71 -8.49
CA THR A 273 -8.15 2.37 -7.59
C THR A 273 -7.57 3.74 -7.25
N PRO A 274 -8.25 4.83 -7.58
CA PRO A 274 -7.76 6.17 -7.24
C PRO A 274 -7.64 6.36 -5.73
N ASP A 275 -6.65 7.12 -5.30
CA ASP A 275 -6.61 7.64 -3.91
C ASP A 275 -7.67 8.73 -3.79
N PRO A 276 -8.65 8.61 -2.87
CA PRO A 276 -9.72 9.59 -2.72
C PRO A 276 -9.25 11.03 -2.49
N ARG A 277 -8.07 11.21 -1.90
CA ARG A 277 -7.48 12.53 -1.64
C ARG A 277 -6.82 13.14 -2.89
N LYS A 278 -6.33 12.31 -3.79
CA LYS A 278 -5.55 12.72 -4.97
C LYS A 278 -6.35 12.64 -6.28
N ALA A 279 -7.59 12.18 -6.22
CA ALA A 279 -8.46 12.05 -7.39
C ALA A 279 -8.98 13.43 -7.82
N HIS A 280 -8.60 13.86 -9.03
CA HIS A 280 -9.03 15.13 -9.61
C HIS A 280 -9.65 14.94 -11.00
N SER A 281 -9.35 13.85 -11.70
CA SER A 281 -9.93 13.60 -13.02
C SER A 281 -11.41 13.19 -12.89
N PRO A 282 -12.30 13.60 -13.83
CA PRO A 282 -13.69 13.14 -13.83
C PRO A 282 -13.83 11.62 -13.79
N GLN A 283 -12.93 10.90 -14.48
CA GLN A 283 -12.92 9.43 -14.50
C GLN A 283 -12.59 8.82 -13.13
N ASP A 284 -11.62 9.40 -12.41
CA ASP A 284 -11.26 8.93 -11.07
C ASP A 284 -12.38 9.21 -10.07
N LEU A 285 -12.99 10.37 -10.14
CA LEU A 285 -14.13 10.74 -9.27
C LEU A 285 -15.33 9.84 -9.52
N GLU A 286 -15.67 9.59 -10.79
CA GLU A 286 -16.73 8.65 -11.17
C GLU A 286 -16.44 7.23 -10.67
N LEU A 287 -15.21 6.73 -10.86
CA LEU A 287 -14.82 5.41 -10.38
C LEU A 287 -14.93 5.32 -8.85
N LEU A 288 -14.47 6.33 -8.12
CA LEU A 288 -14.60 6.37 -6.65
C LEU A 288 -16.05 6.40 -6.21
N ASP A 289 -16.92 7.15 -6.90
CA ASP A 289 -18.36 7.18 -6.59
C ASP A 289 -18.99 5.79 -6.77
N GLN A 290 -18.69 5.13 -7.89
CA GLN A 290 -19.16 3.77 -8.16
C GLN A 290 -18.60 2.71 -7.19
N LEU A 291 -17.41 2.94 -6.63
CA LEU A 291 -16.77 2.06 -5.64
C LEU A 291 -17.18 2.38 -4.20
N ARG A 292 -17.91 3.45 -3.96
CA ARG A 292 -18.34 3.83 -2.62
C ARG A 292 -19.36 2.82 -2.07
N PRO A 293 -19.23 2.37 -0.81
CA PRO A 293 -20.24 1.53 -0.18
C PRO A 293 -21.62 2.19 -0.15
N ASP A 294 -22.68 1.45 -0.49
CA ASP A 294 -24.07 1.94 -0.43
C ASP A 294 -24.50 2.24 1.00
N THR A 295 -23.89 1.54 1.97
CA THR A 295 -24.22 1.66 3.39
C THR A 295 -22.97 1.87 4.22
N THR A 296 -23.07 2.73 5.23
CA THR A 296 -22.05 2.89 6.27
C THR A 296 -22.49 2.14 7.51
N THR A 297 -21.93 0.96 7.73
CA THR A 297 -22.24 0.10 8.88
C THR A 297 -21.26 0.37 10.03
N TRP A 298 -20.00 0.65 9.72
CA TRP A 298 -18.96 0.81 10.71
C TRP A 298 -18.60 2.28 10.87
N THR A 299 -18.63 2.74 12.12
CA THR A 299 -18.26 4.10 12.51
C THR A 299 -16.74 4.25 12.56
N LYS A 300 -16.27 5.48 12.46
CA LYS A 300 -14.87 5.80 12.67
C LYS A 300 -14.47 5.50 14.10
N LYS A 301 -13.24 5.02 14.29
CA LYS A 301 -12.69 4.62 15.58
C LYS A 301 -11.45 5.42 15.92
N LYS A 302 -11.29 5.68 17.21
CA LYS A 302 -10.04 6.19 17.80
C LYS A 302 -9.76 5.48 19.13
N PHE A 303 -8.50 5.50 19.56
CA PHE A 303 -8.15 5.00 20.87
C PHE A 303 -8.52 6.00 21.95
N VAL A 304 -9.19 5.49 22.97
CA VAL A 304 -9.35 6.15 24.27
C VAL A 304 -8.24 5.60 25.17
N TRP A 305 -7.37 6.48 25.59
CA TRP A 305 -6.20 6.13 26.39
C TRP A 305 -6.55 6.17 27.87
N PRO A 306 -6.04 5.24 28.71
CA PRO A 306 -6.23 5.30 30.13
C PRO A 306 -5.60 6.59 30.72
N THR A 307 -6.19 7.08 31.80
CA THR A 307 -5.67 8.24 32.54
C THR A 307 -4.42 7.84 33.32
N ASP A 308 -3.63 8.83 33.73
CA ASP A 308 -2.42 8.58 34.52
C ASP A 308 -2.75 7.87 35.84
N GLU A 309 -3.88 8.21 36.49
CA GLU A 309 -4.36 7.53 37.69
C GLU A 309 -4.65 6.05 37.46
N GLN A 310 -5.32 5.69 36.36
CA GLN A 310 -5.58 4.30 35.98
C GLN A 310 -4.30 3.53 35.69
N ILE A 311 -3.32 4.18 35.08
CA ILE A 311 -2.00 3.59 34.81
C ILE A 311 -1.28 3.32 36.12
N ASP A 312 -1.25 4.30 37.04
CA ASP A 312 -0.59 4.16 38.35
C ASP A 312 -1.23 3.02 39.17
N GLU A 313 -2.55 2.90 39.18
CA GLU A 313 -3.27 1.79 39.83
C GLU A 313 -2.90 0.44 39.21
N THR A 314 -2.84 0.36 37.88
CA THR A 314 -2.45 -0.86 37.17
C THR A 314 -1.02 -1.25 37.49
N MET A 315 -0.09 -0.31 37.47
CA MET A 315 1.31 -0.55 37.79
C MET A 315 1.53 -0.96 39.24
N ALA A 316 0.78 -0.38 40.17
CA ALA A 316 0.83 -0.74 41.60
C ALA A 316 0.36 -2.20 41.86
N SER A 317 -0.63 -2.65 41.08
CA SER A 317 -1.21 -3.99 41.21
C SER A 317 -0.44 -5.08 40.44
N ALA A 318 0.26 -4.71 39.35
CA ALA A 318 0.82 -5.67 38.40
C ALA A 318 1.99 -6.51 38.93
N GLY A 319 2.69 -6.12 40.01
CA GLY A 319 3.84 -6.83 40.55
C GLY A 319 5.01 -7.07 39.59
N LYS A 320 4.90 -6.58 38.35
CA LYS A 320 5.90 -6.69 37.27
C LYS A 320 6.45 -5.31 36.95
N LYS A 321 7.73 -5.28 36.57
CA LYS A 321 8.32 -4.03 36.05
C LYS A 321 7.79 -3.78 34.64
N THR A 322 7.11 -2.65 34.48
CA THR A 322 6.55 -2.15 33.23
C THR A 322 6.76 -0.64 33.14
N SER A 323 6.49 -0.03 31.99
CA SER A 323 6.53 1.43 31.84
C SER A 323 5.11 2.00 31.72
N PRO A 324 4.90 3.26 32.16
CA PRO A 324 3.60 3.92 32.00
C PRO A 324 3.10 3.93 30.56
N GLU A 325 3.99 4.21 29.59
CA GLU A 325 3.65 4.22 28.17
C GLU A 325 3.20 2.87 27.66
N TRP A 326 3.80 1.78 28.18
CA TRP A 326 3.39 0.43 27.81
C TRP A 326 2.03 0.06 28.41
N GLU A 327 1.79 0.37 29.66
CA GLU A 327 0.48 0.17 30.29
C GLU A 327 -0.61 0.99 29.60
N ARG A 328 -0.28 2.19 29.11
CA ARG A 328 -1.17 3.01 28.29
C ARG A 328 -1.58 2.29 27.00
N ILE A 329 -0.66 1.59 26.34
CA ILE A 329 -0.97 0.78 25.16
C ILE A 329 -1.89 -0.39 25.51
N LEU A 330 -1.56 -1.13 26.57
CA LEU A 330 -2.31 -2.33 26.96
C LEU A 330 -3.73 -1.99 27.44
N GLY A 331 -3.92 -0.84 28.07
CA GLY A 331 -5.20 -0.36 28.56
C GLY A 331 -5.99 0.50 27.56
N ALA A 332 -5.52 0.67 26.33
CA ALA A 332 -6.20 1.47 25.33
C ALA A 332 -7.47 0.76 24.79
N ASP A 333 -8.60 1.45 24.81
CA ASP A 333 -9.86 0.98 24.25
C ASP A 333 -10.14 1.61 22.88
N LEU A 334 -10.66 0.81 21.95
CA LEU A 334 -11.07 1.28 20.62
C LEU A 334 -12.53 1.72 20.66
N ALA A 335 -12.79 3.02 20.68
CA ALA A 335 -14.10 3.62 20.77
C ALA A 335 -14.53 4.37 19.50
N ASP A 336 -15.81 4.71 19.40
CA ASP A 336 -16.33 5.54 18.32
C ASP A 336 -15.69 6.92 18.34
N ASP A 337 -15.25 7.39 17.19
CA ASP A 337 -14.78 8.75 17.01
C ASP A 337 -15.97 9.69 16.78
N THR A 338 -16.54 10.17 17.88
CA THR A 338 -17.73 11.04 17.85
C THR A 338 -17.44 12.45 17.33
N GLU A 339 -16.17 12.85 17.22
CA GLU A 339 -15.76 14.15 16.65
C GLU A 339 -15.79 14.09 15.13
N THR A 340 -15.28 13.04 14.54
CA THR A 340 -15.35 12.83 13.09
C THR A 340 -16.80 12.61 12.61
N ALA A 341 -17.63 11.94 13.40
CA ALA A 341 -19.03 11.71 13.06
C ALA A 341 -19.90 13.01 13.03
N ARG A 342 -19.42 14.12 13.59
CA ARG A 342 -20.09 15.43 13.57
C ARG A 342 -19.61 16.37 12.47
N SER A 343 -18.52 16.06 11.80
CA SER A 343 -18.07 16.81 10.63
C SER A 343 -18.94 16.41 9.45
N THR A 344 -19.96 17.20 9.15
CA THR A 344 -20.40 17.38 7.76
C THR A 344 -19.13 17.56 6.94
N PRO A 345 -18.98 16.93 5.76
CA PRO A 345 -17.81 17.19 4.94
C PRO A 345 -17.68 18.72 4.90
N PRO A 346 -16.51 19.26 5.23
CA PRO A 346 -16.33 20.69 5.12
C PRO A 346 -16.80 21.05 3.71
N PRO A 347 -17.53 22.17 3.52
CA PRO A 347 -17.76 22.68 2.20
C PRO A 347 -16.39 22.62 1.54
N VAL A 348 -16.34 22.20 0.26
CA VAL A 348 -15.12 22.24 -0.53
C VAL A 348 -14.59 23.67 -0.35
N VAL A 349 -13.78 23.85 0.68
CA VAL A 349 -12.92 25.01 0.80
C VAL A 349 -11.92 24.71 -0.29
N GLU A 350 -11.97 25.46 -1.35
CA GLU A 350 -10.81 25.64 -2.19
C GLU A 350 -9.68 25.84 -1.19
N GLU A 351 -8.82 24.81 -1.04
CA GLU A 351 -7.65 24.92 -0.19
C GLU A 351 -6.93 26.18 -0.68
N PRO A 352 -6.57 27.12 0.19
CA PRO A 352 -5.68 28.17 -0.23
C PRO A 352 -4.48 27.44 -0.81
N ASP A 353 -4.19 27.70 -2.07
CA ASP A 353 -3.06 27.16 -2.81
C ASP A 353 -1.88 27.05 -1.83
N ASP A 354 -1.36 25.82 -1.67
CA ASP A 354 -0.19 25.62 -0.80
C ASP A 354 0.94 26.51 -1.34
N PRO A 355 1.33 27.57 -0.64
CA PRO A 355 2.31 28.51 -1.16
C PRO A 355 3.69 27.86 -1.42
N ALA A 356 3.89 26.61 -0.96
CA ALA A 356 5.07 25.80 -1.23
C ALA A 356 5.05 25.05 -2.56
N CYS A 357 3.87 24.96 -3.24
CA CYS A 357 3.70 24.26 -4.53
C CYS A 357 3.36 25.16 -5.70
N ASP A 358 3.28 26.47 -5.52
CA ASP A 358 2.95 27.41 -6.60
C ASP A 358 4.20 27.74 -7.41
N ILE A 359 4.59 26.82 -8.29
CA ILE A 359 5.67 27.02 -9.27
C ILE A 359 5.44 28.30 -10.09
N ASP A 360 4.18 28.61 -10.39
CA ASP A 360 3.79 29.77 -11.21
C ASP A 360 4.10 31.10 -10.49
N ARG A 361 4.30 31.08 -9.17
CA ARG A 361 4.69 32.26 -8.39
C ARG A 361 6.16 32.65 -8.56
N PHE A 362 7.01 31.69 -8.91
CA PHE A 362 8.46 31.89 -8.99
C PHE A 362 9.01 31.69 -10.39
N TYR A 363 8.24 31.14 -11.29
CA TYR A 363 8.65 30.78 -12.66
C TYR A 363 7.67 31.26 -13.69
N ASN A 364 8.17 31.60 -14.85
CA ASN A 364 7.35 31.90 -16.02
C ASN A 364 6.51 30.68 -16.46
N PRO A 365 5.37 30.88 -17.17
CA PRO A 365 4.63 29.78 -17.77
C PRO A 365 5.53 28.89 -18.64
N PRO A 366 5.22 27.58 -18.77
CA PRO A 366 6.00 26.66 -19.59
C PRO A 366 6.14 27.14 -21.03
N HIS A 367 7.36 27.16 -21.53
CA HIS A 367 7.66 27.54 -22.91
C HIS A 367 8.86 26.71 -23.43
N PRO A 368 8.96 26.51 -24.76
CA PRO A 368 10.12 25.83 -25.33
C PRO A 368 11.39 26.67 -25.17
N VAL A 369 12.46 26.04 -24.67
CA VAL A 369 13.81 26.61 -24.49
C VAL A 369 14.79 25.74 -25.25
N ALA A 370 15.66 26.35 -26.05
CA ALA A 370 16.68 25.60 -26.77
C ALA A 370 17.68 24.98 -25.77
N ALA A 371 18.14 23.75 -26.05
CA ALA A 371 19.07 23.04 -25.17
C ALA A 371 20.29 23.89 -24.78
N THR A 372 20.80 24.68 -25.70
CA THR A 372 21.95 25.59 -25.48
C THR A 372 21.67 26.80 -24.59
N GLU A 373 20.41 27.07 -24.28
CA GLU A 373 19.96 28.20 -23.42
C GLU A 373 19.56 27.71 -22.00
N LEU A 374 19.62 26.40 -21.76
CA LEU A 374 19.33 25.82 -20.46
C LEU A 374 20.43 26.18 -19.47
N ALA A 375 20.05 26.71 -18.33
CA ALA A 375 20.99 27.17 -17.27
C ALA A 375 20.55 26.67 -15.91
N ALA A 376 21.47 26.72 -14.94
CA ALA A 376 21.17 26.37 -13.56
C ALA A 376 19.97 27.18 -13.01
N GLY A 377 19.09 26.52 -12.27
CA GLY A 377 17.87 27.11 -11.71
C GLY A 377 16.65 27.12 -12.67
N VAL A 378 16.81 26.75 -13.93
CA VAL A 378 15.69 26.54 -14.86
C VAL A 378 14.99 25.21 -14.52
N LEU A 379 13.66 25.18 -14.53
CA LEU A 379 12.90 23.95 -14.45
C LEU A 379 12.69 23.38 -15.84
N ILE A 380 12.99 22.11 -16.03
CA ILE A 380 12.67 21.37 -17.26
C ILE A 380 11.71 20.23 -16.98
N ASN A 381 10.91 19.87 -17.96
CA ASN A 381 10.00 18.74 -17.83
C ASN A 381 10.63 17.49 -18.42
N ILE A 382 10.86 16.48 -17.57
CA ILE A 382 11.35 15.15 -17.96
C ILE A 382 10.24 14.15 -17.66
N ASP A 383 9.67 13.54 -18.68
CA ASP A 383 8.62 12.51 -18.56
C ASP A 383 7.40 12.91 -17.70
N GLY A 384 7.06 14.21 -17.69
CA GLY A 384 5.94 14.75 -16.93
C GLY A 384 6.29 15.28 -15.55
N GLU A 385 7.55 15.17 -15.11
CA GLU A 385 8.02 15.75 -13.85
C GLU A 385 8.88 17.00 -14.09
N TRP A 386 8.68 18.01 -13.23
CA TRP A 386 9.51 19.23 -13.26
C TRP A 386 10.73 19.04 -12.36
N VAL A 387 11.91 19.14 -12.94
CA VAL A 387 13.19 19.01 -12.25
C VAL A 387 14.02 20.29 -12.44
N THR A 388 14.83 20.64 -11.46
CA THR A 388 15.70 21.82 -11.50
C THR A 388 17.03 21.48 -12.14
N ILE A 389 17.50 22.29 -13.07
CA ILE A 389 18.86 22.18 -13.60
C ILE A 389 19.85 22.64 -12.54
N ALA A 390 20.75 21.74 -12.15
CA ALA A 390 21.86 22.02 -11.24
C ALA A 390 23.03 22.66 -12.02
N GLU A 391 23.42 22.07 -13.14
CA GLU A 391 24.48 22.56 -14.02
C GLU A 391 24.19 22.19 -15.48
N SER A 392 24.69 22.98 -16.42
CA SER A 392 24.67 22.66 -17.84
C SER A 392 25.97 23.02 -18.52
N SER A 393 26.41 22.20 -19.46
CA SER A 393 27.61 22.41 -20.25
C SER A 393 27.41 21.96 -21.70
N VAL A 394 28.17 22.55 -22.62
CA VAL A 394 28.13 22.18 -24.04
C VAL A 394 29.43 21.46 -24.39
N ASP A 395 29.32 20.23 -24.91
CA ASP A 395 30.46 19.46 -25.40
C ASP A 395 30.21 19.01 -26.85
N GLY A 396 30.85 19.68 -27.80
CA GLY A 396 30.64 19.44 -29.24
C GLY A 396 29.22 19.73 -29.68
N ASP A 397 28.51 18.73 -30.22
CA ASP A 397 27.11 18.83 -30.69
C ASP A 397 26.10 18.42 -29.60
N GLN A 398 26.53 18.26 -28.35
CA GLN A 398 25.68 17.86 -27.23
C GLN A 398 25.67 18.90 -26.12
N VAL A 399 24.54 19.02 -25.45
CA VAL A 399 24.35 19.75 -24.22
C VAL A 399 24.16 18.73 -23.10
N ILE A 400 25.00 18.80 -22.09
CA ILE A 400 24.94 17.93 -20.89
C ILE A 400 24.24 18.74 -19.81
N VAL A 401 23.16 18.23 -19.27
CA VAL A 401 22.34 18.88 -18.25
C VAL A 401 22.28 17.97 -17.04
N ASP A 402 22.87 18.41 -15.95
CA ASP A 402 22.72 17.77 -14.65
C ASP A 402 21.52 18.40 -13.94
N TRP A 403 20.65 17.55 -13.41
CA TRP A 403 19.39 17.97 -12.79
C TRP A 403 19.16 17.32 -11.44
N GLU A 404 18.38 18.00 -10.59
CA GLU A 404 17.94 17.52 -9.29
C GLU A 404 16.42 17.68 -9.15
N SER A 405 15.76 16.69 -8.54
CA SER A 405 14.35 16.77 -8.19
C SER A 405 14.18 17.18 -6.72
N ALA A 406 13.01 17.69 -6.38
CA ALA A 406 12.65 18.01 -4.98
C ALA A 406 12.64 16.77 -4.05
N GLY A 407 12.76 15.55 -4.60
CA GLY A 407 12.74 14.27 -3.88
C GLY A 407 14.10 13.58 -3.73
N GLU A 408 15.22 14.31 -3.82
CA GLU A 408 16.60 13.78 -3.72
C GLU A 408 17.03 12.88 -4.93
N ASP A 409 16.25 12.79 -5.98
CA ASP A 409 16.66 12.15 -7.22
C ASP A 409 17.45 13.15 -8.07
N SER A 410 18.52 12.70 -8.69
CA SER A 410 19.35 13.48 -9.61
C SER A 410 19.77 12.65 -10.79
N GLY A 411 20.11 13.29 -11.88
CA GLY A 411 20.55 12.60 -13.10
C GLY A 411 21.21 13.53 -14.09
N THR A 412 21.71 12.95 -15.16
CA THR A 412 22.31 13.67 -16.27
C THR A 412 21.52 13.38 -17.53
N LEU A 413 21.11 14.43 -18.25
CA LEU A 413 20.43 14.37 -19.55
C LEU A 413 21.39 14.85 -20.64
N MET A 414 21.45 14.16 -21.77
CA MET A 414 22.20 14.58 -22.94
C MET A 414 21.22 14.98 -24.05
N LEU A 415 21.33 16.18 -24.52
CA LEU A 415 20.50 16.77 -25.58
C LEU A 415 21.35 17.17 -26.78
N GLY A 416 20.81 17.06 -27.98
CA GLY A 416 21.44 17.65 -29.16
C GLY A 416 21.32 19.18 -29.12
N THR A 417 22.30 19.92 -29.63
CA THR A 417 22.31 21.39 -29.62
C THR A 417 21.15 22.01 -30.41
N GLN A 418 20.43 21.23 -31.23
CA GLN A 418 19.24 21.67 -31.99
C GLN A 418 17.93 21.26 -31.29
N GLU A 419 17.99 20.61 -30.15
CA GLU A 419 16.80 20.21 -29.42
C GLU A 419 16.27 21.34 -28.55
N ALA A 420 14.97 21.29 -28.26
CA ALA A 420 14.32 22.22 -27.33
C ALA A 420 13.55 21.42 -26.29
N MET A 421 13.60 21.89 -25.07
CA MET A 421 12.87 21.31 -23.94
C MET A 421 11.74 22.25 -23.50
N LEU A 422 10.65 21.68 -23.00
CA LEU A 422 9.66 22.48 -22.29
C LEU A 422 10.25 22.88 -20.95
N ALA A 423 10.44 24.17 -20.73
CA ALA A 423 11.11 24.71 -19.57
C ALA A 423 10.32 25.86 -18.94
N ARG A 424 10.62 26.16 -17.70
CA ARG A 424 10.15 27.36 -16.97
C ARG A 424 11.38 28.10 -16.44
N THR A 425 11.55 29.33 -16.87
CA THR A 425 12.63 30.18 -16.38
C THR A 425 12.20 30.90 -15.10
N PRO A 426 13.10 31.09 -14.11
CA PRO A 426 12.80 31.89 -12.93
C PRO A 426 12.31 33.29 -13.29
N LEU A 427 11.37 33.81 -12.53
CA LEU A 427 10.98 35.23 -12.62
C LEU A 427 12.15 36.10 -12.19
N ASP A 428 12.39 37.19 -12.93
CA ASP A 428 13.45 38.14 -12.61
C ASP A 428 13.16 38.80 -11.25
N PRO A 429 14.08 38.73 -10.25
CA PRO A 429 13.84 39.27 -8.91
C PRO A 429 13.71 40.80 -8.83
N LEU A 430 13.70 41.50 -9.97
CA LEU A 430 13.52 42.93 -10.07
C LEU A 430 12.09 43.42 -10.30
N TYR A 431 11.11 42.51 -10.33
CA TYR A 431 9.67 42.82 -10.41
C TYR A 431 8.95 42.34 -9.13
N GLU A 432 9.28 42.94 -7.99
CA GLU A 432 8.39 43.07 -6.84
C GLU A 432 7.74 44.47 -6.82
#